data_2ce30d47f705f52c9a90a1da54519c83
#
_entry.id   2ce30d47f705f52c9a90a1da54519c83
#
_cell.length_a   1.000
_cell.length_b   1.000
_cell.length_c   1.000
_cell.angle_alpha   90.00
_cell.angle_beta   90.00
_cell.angle_gamma   90.00
#
_symmetry.space_group_name_H-M   'P 1'
#
loop_
_entity.id
_entity.type
_entity.pdbx_description
1 polymer ?
#
loop_
_entity_poly.entity_id
_entity_poly.type
_entity_poly.pdbx_seq_one_letter_code
_entity_poly.pdbx_strand_id
1 'polypeptide(L)'
;MAPRDPYLTRRGNTFYFRRAFPAAVVGRVTRKELNLSLRTASLATARKRCRVVANVFESAVKQAERMPELTRDTIHGLVRTYFQREWERMNERVWMISDDPVADPADELKGAEDFIKELQGNFGSHSIDNSTRIDASQLLQESGFGKVAPASEGFEEVALGVLRARIEALRIFTANLQGKTNELAPKDPLFDGI
;
A
#
# COMPACT_ATOMS: atom_id res chain seq x y z
N MET A 1 26.25 31.23 27.98
CA MET A 1 25.47 31.10 26.72
C MET A 1 24.48 29.93 26.90
N ALA A 2 23.18 30.18 26.88
CA ALA A 2 22.20 29.09 26.98
C ALA A 2 22.29 28.21 25.72
N PRO A 3 22.23 26.86 25.84
CA PRO A 3 22.31 25.99 24.70
C PRO A 3 21.17 26.30 23.72
N ARG A 4 21.52 26.59 22.47
CA ARG A 4 20.54 26.76 21.40
C ARG A 4 19.83 25.42 21.21
N ASP A 5 18.48 25.41 21.36
CA ASP A 5 17.69 24.25 21.02
C ASP A 5 17.81 24.00 19.51
N PRO A 6 18.45 22.92 19.04
CA PRO A 6 18.88 22.77 17.64
C PRO A 6 17.70 22.67 16.67
N TYR A 7 16.51 22.36 17.17
CA TYR A 7 15.29 22.15 16.35
C TYR A 7 14.27 23.29 16.47
N LEU A 8 14.61 24.38 17.23
CA LEU A 8 13.70 25.48 17.48
C LEU A 8 14.06 26.65 16.57
N THR A 9 13.13 27.05 15.72
CA THR A 9 13.27 28.24 14.86
C THR A 9 12.14 29.22 15.14
N ARG A 10 12.40 30.53 14.97
CA ARG A 10 11.37 31.57 15.11
C ARG A 10 11.12 32.22 13.75
N ARG A 11 9.83 32.37 13.41
CA ARG A 11 9.40 33.14 12.24
C ARG A 11 8.33 34.13 12.67
N GLY A 12 8.63 35.40 12.56
CA GLY A 12 7.81 36.48 13.10
C GLY A 12 7.61 36.31 14.61
N ASN A 13 6.35 36.21 15.03
CA ASN A 13 5.98 36.05 16.45
C ASN A 13 5.68 34.62 16.87
N THR A 14 6.03 33.60 16.03
CA THR A 14 5.70 32.21 16.28
C THR A 14 6.95 31.34 16.23
N PHE A 15 7.04 30.36 17.15
CA PHE A 15 8.09 29.34 17.16
C PHE A 15 7.67 28.11 16.38
N TYR A 16 8.65 27.47 15.73
CA TYR A 16 8.49 26.26 14.92
C TYR A 16 9.50 25.20 15.34
N PHE A 17 9.08 23.95 15.32
CA PHE A 17 9.97 22.80 15.31
C PHE A 17 10.38 22.51 13.86
N ARG A 18 11.67 22.38 13.60
CA ARG A 18 12.21 22.05 12.28
C ARG A 18 13.30 21.00 12.42
N ARG A 19 13.12 19.85 11.75
CA ARG A 19 14.11 18.78 11.75
C ARG A 19 14.04 18.00 10.45
N ALA A 20 15.19 17.73 9.83
CA ALA A 20 15.30 16.85 8.67
C ALA A 20 15.07 15.38 9.07
N PHE A 21 14.46 14.60 8.18
CA PHE A 21 14.39 13.15 8.34
C PHE A 21 15.76 12.52 8.03
N PRO A 22 16.17 11.46 8.76
CA PRO A 22 17.35 10.69 8.41
C PRO A 22 17.23 10.07 7.01
N ALA A 23 18.36 9.84 6.33
CA ALA A 23 18.39 9.27 4.98
C ALA A 23 17.62 7.94 4.89
N ALA A 24 17.73 7.10 5.92
CA ALA A 24 17.01 5.81 6.02
C ALA A 24 15.47 5.93 6.02
N VAL A 25 14.93 7.13 6.29
CA VAL A 25 13.48 7.36 6.39
C VAL A 25 12.97 8.24 5.25
N VAL A 26 13.85 8.98 4.57
CA VAL A 26 13.47 9.94 3.50
C VAL A 26 12.68 9.27 2.38
N GLY A 27 13.01 8.05 1.98
CA GLY A 27 12.27 7.29 0.95
C GLY A 27 10.86 6.84 1.37
N ARG A 28 10.54 6.93 2.67
CA ARG A 28 9.24 6.49 3.26
C ARG A 28 8.31 7.65 3.58
N VAL A 29 8.77 8.88 3.42
CA VAL A 29 8.02 10.10 3.70
C VAL A 29 8.03 11.02 2.50
N THR A 30 6.93 11.73 2.28
CA THR A 30 6.78 12.66 1.14
C THR A 30 7.58 13.98 1.30
N ARG A 31 8.21 14.19 2.45
CA ARG A 31 8.92 15.43 2.77
C ARG A 31 10.30 15.13 3.34
N LYS A 32 11.29 15.95 2.98
CA LYS A 32 12.66 15.81 3.48
C LYS A 32 12.83 16.31 4.92
N GLU A 33 11.90 17.12 5.43
CA GLU A 33 11.94 17.66 6.79
C GLU A 33 10.55 17.81 7.40
N LEU A 34 10.46 17.69 8.72
CA LEU A 34 9.28 18.07 9.51
C LEU A 34 9.41 19.54 9.90
N ASN A 35 8.42 20.35 9.53
CA ASN A 35 8.29 21.74 9.93
C ASN A 35 6.92 21.95 10.55
N LEU A 36 6.87 22.11 11.88
CA LEU A 36 5.62 22.16 12.66
C LEU A 36 5.55 23.45 13.47
N SER A 37 4.46 24.21 13.33
CA SER A 37 4.21 25.38 14.20
C SER A 37 3.94 24.94 15.64
N LEU A 38 4.66 25.51 16.57
CA LEU A 38 4.46 25.30 18.00
C LEU A 38 3.36 26.19 18.59
N ARG A 39 2.72 27.01 17.76
CA ARG A 39 1.58 27.87 18.09
C ARG A 39 1.79 28.67 19.39
N THR A 40 2.95 29.28 19.54
CA THR A 40 3.28 30.11 20.70
C THR A 40 4.34 31.16 20.36
N ALA A 41 4.26 32.33 21.01
CA ALA A 41 5.24 33.38 21.00
C ALA A 41 6.17 33.31 22.24
N SER A 42 5.82 32.52 23.23
CA SER A 42 6.62 32.36 24.47
C SER A 42 7.75 31.35 24.25
N LEU A 43 8.99 31.75 24.44
CA LEU A 43 10.16 30.88 24.33
C LEU A 43 10.12 29.72 25.34
N ALA A 44 9.67 29.96 26.57
CA ALA A 44 9.56 28.91 27.58
C ALA A 44 8.56 27.82 27.18
N THR A 45 7.39 28.23 26.68
CA THR A 45 6.35 27.31 26.17
C THR A 45 6.85 26.59 24.91
N ALA A 46 7.53 27.31 24.00
CA ALA A 46 8.10 26.74 22.78
C ALA A 46 9.11 25.62 23.10
N ARG A 47 9.97 25.81 24.07
CA ARG A 47 10.95 24.81 24.52
C ARG A 47 10.28 23.53 25.04
N LYS A 48 9.25 23.70 25.88
CA LYS A 48 8.48 22.53 26.38
C LYS A 48 7.85 21.75 25.24
N ARG A 49 7.13 22.42 24.32
CA ARG A 49 6.50 21.80 23.16
C ARG A 49 7.51 21.18 22.20
N CYS A 50 8.64 21.86 21.98
CA CYS A 50 9.73 21.37 21.13
C CYS A 50 10.27 20.02 21.62
N ARG A 51 10.49 19.86 22.95
CA ARG A 51 10.95 18.58 23.54
C ARG A 51 9.95 17.46 23.32
N VAL A 52 8.65 17.72 23.53
CA VAL A 52 7.60 16.72 23.29
C VAL A 52 7.59 16.29 21.81
N VAL A 53 7.61 17.25 20.88
CA VAL A 53 7.63 16.96 19.44
C VAL A 53 8.92 16.22 19.05
N ALA A 54 10.08 16.60 19.62
CA ALA A 54 11.33 15.90 19.37
C ALA A 54 11.29 14.43 19.80
N ASN A 55 10.76 14.13 20.98
CA ASN A 55 10.62 12.76 21.47
C ASN A 55 9.68 11.91 20.57
N VAL A 56 8.55 12.49 20.17
CA VAL A 56 7.61 11.81 19.24
C VAL A 56 8.27 11.58 17.88
N PHE A 57 8.99 12.58 17.36
CA PHE A 57 9.73 12.47 16.10
C PHE A 57 10.79 11.37 16.17
N GLU A 58 11.60 11.32 17.23
CA GLU A 58 12.62 10.27 17.38
C GLU A 58 12.04 8.88 17.51
N SER A 59 10.93 8.73 18.26
CA SER A 59 10.23 7.45 18.38
C SER A 59 9.69 7.00 17.02
N ALA A 60 9.08 7.90 16.25
CA ALA A 60 8.57 7.61 14.92
C ALA A 60 9.69 7.24 13.94
N VAL A 61 10.82 7.94 13.98
CA VAL A 61 12.01 7.63 13.17
C VAL A 61 12.55 6.24 13.52
N LYS A 62 12.76 5.93 14.80
CA LYS A 62 13.21 4.60 15.23
C LYS A 62 12.25 3.49 14.81
N GLN A 63 10.95 3.74 14.86
CA GLN A 63 9.96 2.78 14.37
C GLN A 63 10.07 2.58 12.86
N ALA A 64 10.20 3.67 12.09
CA ALA A 64 10.36 3.62 10.64
C ALA A 64 11.67 2.92 10.22
N GLU A 65 12.77 3.11 10.95
CA GLU A 65 14.06 2.43 10.71
C GLU A 65 13.98 0.91 10.92
N ARG A 66 13.07 0.45 11.80
CA ARG A 66 12.85 -0.99 12.08
C ARG A 66 11.92 -1.66 11.08
N MET A 67 11.19 -0.89 10.29
CA MET A 67 10.30 -1.46 9.28
C MET A 67 11.13 -2.04 8.14
N PRO A 68 10.76 -3.23 7.63
CA PRO A 68 11.44 -3.82 6.49
C PRO A 68 11.40 -2.88 5.27
N GLU A 69 12.42 -2.95 4.45
CA GLU A 69 12.49 -2.16 3.21
C GLU A 69 11.61 -2.81 2.13
N LEU A 70 10.86 -1.98 1.42
CA LEU A 70 10.10 -2.42 0.24
C LEU A 70 11.04 -2.54 -0.96
N THR A 71 11.86 -3.60 -0.96
CA THR A 71 12.65 -3.96 -2.13
C THR A 71 11.75 -4.59 -3.20
N ARG A 72 12.21 -4.61 -4.45
CA ARG A 72 11.50 -5.25 -5.56
C ARG A 72 11.16 -6.72 -5.26
N ASP A 73 12.09 -7.47 -4.69
CA ASP A 73 11.86 -8.87 -4.34
C ASP A 73 10.80 -9.01 -3.24
N THR A 74 10.83 -8.11 -2.25
CA THR A 74 9.80 -8.05 -1.21
C THR A 74 8.43 -7.75 -1.79
N ILE A 75 8.34 -6.77 -2.71
CA ILE A 75 7.09 -6.42 -3.39
C ILE A 75 6.57 -7.61 -4.19
N HIS A 76 7.42 -8.28 -4.96
CA HIS A 76 7.05 -9.49 -5.70
C HIS A 76 6.52 -10.58 -4.78
N GLY A 77 7.18 -10.82 -3.63
CA GLY A 77 6.72 -11.79 -2.63
C GLY A 77 5.34 -11.43 -2.07
N LEU A 78 5.11 -10.17 -1.72
CA LEU A 78 3.81 -9.68 -1.25
C LEU A 78 2.70 -9.88 -2.29
N VAL A 79 2.97 -9.50 -3.53
CA VAL A 79 2.01 -9.62 -4.63
C VAL A 79 1.69 -11.07 -4.96
N ARG A 80 2.67 -11.99 -4.89
CA ARG A 80 2.45 -13.44 -5.04
C ARG A 80 1.56 -13.99 -3.93
N THR A 81 1.78 -13.59 -2.68
CA THR A 81 0.93 -13.96 -1.54
C THR A 81 -0.50 -13.44 -1.72
N TYR A 82 -0.66 -12.20 -2.19
CA TYR A 82 -1.98 -11.65 -2.50
C TYR A 82 -2.67 -12.43 -3.63
N PHE A 83 -1.96 -12.73 -4.72
CA PHE A 83 -2.49 -13.53 -5.83
C PHE A 83 -2.97 -14.89 -5.37
N GLN A 84 -2.18 -15.62 -4.58
CA GLN A 84 -2.57 -16.95 -4.07
C GLN A 84 -3.86 -16.88 -3.27
N ARG A 85 -4.01 -15.88 -2.39
CA ARG A 85 -5.24 -15.68 -1.60
C ARG A 85 -6.45 -15.38 -2.49
N GLU A 86 -6.28 -14.52 -3.50
CA GLU A 86 -7.35 -14.19 -4.44
C GLU A 86 -7.73 -15.40 -5.30
N TRP A 87 -6.76 -16.17 -5.76
CA TRP A 87 -7.00 -17.39 -6.53
C TRP A 87 -7.76 -18.44 -5.71
N GLU A 88 -7.37 -18.68 -4.46
CA GLU A 88 -8.10 -19.57 -3.54
C GLU A 88 -9.54 -19.09 -3.37
N ARG A 89 -9.75 -17.80 -3.11
CA ARG A 89 -11.08 -17.20 -2.98
C ARG A 89 -11.94 -17.37 -4.24
N MET A 90 -11.34 -17.20 -5.41
CA MET A 90 -12.06 -17.40 -6.68
C MET A 90 -12.41 -18.87 -6.92
N ASN A 91 -11.53 -19.80 -6.56
CA ASN A 91 -11.84 -21.23 -6.64
C ASN A 91 -12.98 -21.62 -5.69
N GLU A 92 -12.99 -21.13 -4.46
CA GLU A 92 -14.12 -21.33 -3.54
C GLU A 92 -15.44 -20.79 -4.13
N ARG A 93 -15.39 -19.62 -4.78
CA ARG A 93 -16.56 -19.04 -5.44
C ARG A 93 -17.08 -19.90 -6.58
N VAL A 94 -16.24 -20.55 -7.38
CA VAL A 94 -16.66 -21.50 -8.42
C VAL A 94 -17.49 -22.63 -7.79
N TRP A 95 -17.03 -23.21 -6.68
CA TRP A 95 -17.78 -24.25 -5.97
C TRP A 95 -19.12 -23.75 -5.45
N MET A 96 -19.16 -22.56 -4.85
CA MET A 96 -20.41 -21.95 -4.36
C MET A 96 -21.43 -21.75 -5.48
N ILE A 97 -20.98 -21.25 -6.66
CA ILE A 97 -21.86 -21.07 -7.83
C ILE A 97 -22.39 -22.42 -8.33
N SER A 98 -21.55 -23.45 -8.34
CA SER A 98 -21.94 -24.78 -8.79
C SER A 98 -22.97 -25.45 -7.87
N ASP A 99 -22.94 -25.13 -6.59
CA ASP A 99 -23.84 -25.71 -5.57
C ASP A 99 -25.15 -24.89 -5.37
N ASP A 100 -25.19 -23.65 -5.86
CA ASP A 100 -26.37 -22.78 -5.72
C ASP A 100 -27.30 -22.91 -6.92
N PRO A 101 -28.52 -23.47 -6.74
CA PRO A 101 -29.49 -23.66 -7.81
C PRO A 101 -30.06 -22.34 -8.38
N VAL A 102 -29.83 -21.21 -7.72
CA VAL A 102 -30.31 -19.88 -8.13
C VAL A 102 -29.20 -19.07 -8.84
N ALA A 103 -27.94 -19.45 -8.63
CA ALA A 103 -26.81 -18.77 -9.28
C ALA A 103 -26.80 -19.07 -10.78
N ASP A 104 -26.73 -18.01 -11.61
CA ASP A 104 -26.50 -18.17 -13.05
C ASP A 104 -25.00 -18.01 -13.36
N PRO A 105 -24.29 -19.09 -13.72
CA PRO A 105 -22.88 -19.01 -14.11
C PRO A 105 -22.61 -18.05 -15.27
N ALA A 106 -23.59 -17.80 -16.15
CA ALA A 106 -23.45 -16.90 -17.28
C ALA A 106 -23.41 -15.43 -16.83
N ASP A 107 -24.23 -15.06 -15.85
CA ASP A 107 -24.22 -13.71 -15.27
C ASP A 107 -22.93 -13.45 -14.49
N GLU A 108 -22.45 -14.43 -13.72
CA GLU A 108 -21.16 -14.35 -13.02
C GLU A 108 -20.00 -14.21 -14.00
N LEU A 109 -19.98 -14.98 -15.08
CA LEU A 109 -18.98 -14.91 -16.13
C LEU A 109 -18.95 -13.52 -16.77
N LYS A 110 -20.12 -13.01 -17.16
CA LYS A 110 -20.24 -11.69 -17.78
C LYS A 110 -19.76 -10.58 -16.84
N GLY A 111 -20.17 -10.62 -15.57
CA GLY A 111 -19.71 -9.66 -14.55
C GLY A 111 -18.20 -9.68 -14.36
N ALA A 112 -17.60 -10.88 -14.32
CA ALA A 112 -16.15 -11.02 -14.21
C ALA A 112 -15.41 -10.50 -15.46
N GLU A 113 -15.90 -10.78 -16.66
CA GLU A 113 -15.32 -10.29 -17.92
C GLU A 113 -15.37 -8.76 -18.03
N ASP A 114 -16.48 -8.14 -17.63
CA ASP A 114 -16.62 -6.69 -17.64
C ASP A 114 -15.69 -6.03 -16.60
N PHE A 115 -15.56 -6.66 -15.44
CA PHE A 115 -14.63 -6.19 -14.41
C PHE A 115 -13.16 -6.34 -14.82
N ILE A 116 -12.78 -7.44 -15.49
CA ILE A 116 -11.43 -7.58 -16.07
C ILE A 116 -11.12 -6.44 -17.04
N LYS A 117 -12.05 -6.06 -17.93
CA LYS A 117 -11.86 -4.95 -18.88
C LYS A 117 -11.62 -3.64 -18.16
N GLU A 118 -12.38 -3.37 -17.09
CA GLU A 118 -12.19 -2.18 -16.26
C GLU A 118 -10.80 -2.16 -15.62
N LEU A 119 -10.39 -3.25 -14.97
CA LEU A 119 -9.08 -3.38 -14.32
C LEU A 119 -7.93 -3.28 -15.34
N GLN A 120 -8.08 -3.86 -16.53
CA GLN A 120 -7.08 -3.73 -17.62
C GLN A 120 -6.97 -2.28 -18.12
N GLY A 121 -8.08 -1.56 -18.23
CA GLY A 121 -8.09 -0.14 -18.54
C GLY A 121 -7.34 0.68 -17.49
N ASN A 122 -7.59 0.40 -16.22
CA ASN A 122 -6.90 1.01 -15.08
C ASN A 122 -5.40 0.71 -15.12
N PHE A 123 -5.01 -0.53 -15.36
CA PHE A 123 -3.61 -0.93 -15.45
C PHE A 123 -2.89 -0.24 -16.62
N GLY A 124 -3.50 -0.21 -17.80
CA GLY A 124 -2.93 0.42 -19.00
C GLY A 124 -2.75 1.94 -18.85
N SER A 125 -3.61 2.61 -18.09
CA SER A 125 -3.53 4.04 -17.80
C SER A 125 -2.72 4.38 -16.55
N HIS A 126 -2.15 3.40 -15.83
CA HIS A 126 -1.52 3.55 -14.51
C HIS A 126 -2.46 4.22 -13.49
N SER A 127 -3.77 4.03 -13.67
CA SER A 127 -4.78 4.53 -12.74
C SER A 127 -5.08 3.46 -11.70
N ILE A 128 -4.86 3.78 -10.44
CA ILE A 128 -5.14 2.86 -9.33
C ILE A 128 -6.45 3.29 -8.68
N ASP A 129 -7.46 2.44 -8.80
CA ASP A 129 -8.77 2.66 -8.18
C ASP A 129 -8.70 2.57 -6.65
N ASN A 130 -9.76 3.04 -5.98
CA ASN A 130 -9.78 3.09 -4.52
C ASN A 130 -9.80 1.70 -3.87
N SER A 131 -10.43 0.71 -4.49
CA SER A 131 -10.48 -0.66 -3.95
C SER A 131 -9.09 -1.29 -3.98
N THR A 132 -8.36 -1.14 -5.07
CA THR A 132 -6.96 -1.60 -5.20
C THR A 132 -6.04 -0.92 -4.19
N ARG A 133 -6.24 0.40 -3.91
CA ARG A 133 -5.47 1.11 -2.87
C ARG A 133 -5.75 0.58 -1.47
N ILE A 134 -6.99 0.24 -1.17
CA ILE A 134 -7.38 -0.37 0.11
C ILE A 134 -6.70 -1.73 0.26
N ASP A 135 -6.77 -2.60 -0.74
CA ASP A 135 -6.16 -3.93 -0.73
C ASP A 135 -4.64 -3.85 -0.57
N ALA A 136 -3.98 -2.95 -1.31
CA ALA A 136 -2.54 -2.72 -1.18
C ALA A 136 -2.16 -2.23 0.22
N SER A 137 -2.95 -1.33 0.80
CA SER A 137 -2.74 -0.84 2.17
C SER A 137 -2.88 -1.94 3.20
N GLN A 138 -3.90 -2.79 3.05
CA GLN A 138 -4.14 -3.92 3.92
C GLN A 138 -3.03 -4.96 3.82
N LEU A 139 -2.63 -5.34 2.60
CA LEU A 139 -1.53 -6.26 2.34
C LEU A 139 -0.23 -5.79 3.02
N LEU A 140 0.12 -4.53 2.87
CA LEU A 140 1.30 -3.93 3.51
C LEU A 140 1.20 -3.94 5.04
N GLN A 141 0.02 -3.65 5.59
CA GLN A 141 -0.19 -3.64 7.03
C GLN A 141 -0.10 -5.04 7.63
N GLU A 142 -0.74 -6.04 7.02
CA GLU A 142 -0.71 -7.45 7.42
C GLU A 142 0.70 -8.03 7.35
N SER A 143 1.49 -7.58 6.39
CA SER A 143 2.89 -8.01 6.20
C SER A 143 3.92 -7.23 7.04
N GLY A 144 3.47 -6.40 7.99
CA GLY A 144 4.34 -5.73 8.94
C GLY A 144 5.00 -4.43 8.45
N PHE A 145 4.64 -3.94 7.25
CA PHE A 145 5.15 -2.66 6.72
C PHE A 145 4.42 -1.44 7.30
N GLY A 146 3.35 -1.65 8.07
CA GLY A 146 2.57 -0.57 8.68
C GLY A 146 1.91 0.33 7.64
N LYS A 147 1.75 1.62 7.98
CA LYS A 147 1.14 2.60 7.06
C LYS A 147 2.20 3.18 6.13
N VAL A 148 2.27 2.68 4.92
CA VAL A 148 3.07 3.25 3.83
C VAL A 148 2.30 4.42 3.20
N ALA A 149 3.00 5.50 2.85
CA ALA A 149 2.36 6.66 2.23
C ALA A 149 1.82 6.31 0.83
N PRO A 150 0.53 6.57 0.53
CA PRO A 150 -0.08 6.21 -0.77
C PRO A 150 0.57 6.85 -2.00
N ALA A 151 1.33 7.94 -1.80
CA ALA A 151 2.07 8.62 -2.87
C ALA A 151 3.56 8.23 -2.92
N SER A 152 3.97 7.17 -2.23
CA SER A 152 5.34 6.65 -2.32
C SER A 152 5.44 5.67 -3.49
N GLU A 153 6.60 5.65 -4.15
CA GLU A 153 6.89 4.74 -5.27
C GLU A 153 6.64 3.28 -4.87
N GLY A 154 7.13 2.86 -3.71
CA GLY A 154 6.93 1.49 -3.23
C GLY A 154 5.46 1.13 -2.98
N PHE A 155 4.62 2.08 -2.55
CA PHE A 155 3.17 1.84 -2.44
C PHE A 155 2.53 1.68 -3.83
N GLU A 156 2.89 2.54 -4.78
CA GLU A 156 2.36 2.47 -6.14
C GLU A 156 2.75 1.15 -6.82
N GLU A 157 3.99 0.69 -6.65
CA GLU A 157 4.43 -0.61 -7.17
C GLU A 157 3.63 -1.78 -6.56
N VAL A 158 3.39 -1.77 -5.25
CA VAL A 158 2.54 -2.79 -4.60
C VAL A 158 1.12 -2.73 -5.14
N ALA A 159 0.53 -1.54 -5.28
CA ALA A 159 -0.84 -1.38 -5.76
C ALA A 159 -0.99 -1.81 -7.23
N LEU A 160 -0.02 -1.51 -8.09
CA LEU A 160 0.01 -2.04 -9.47
C LEU A 160 0.18 -3.56 -9.47
N GLY A 161 0.97 -4.12 -8.58
CA GLY A 161 1.11 -5.56 -8.40
C GLY A 161 -0.19 -6.23 -7.96
N VAL A 162 -0.93 -5.63 -7.02
CA VAL A 162 -2.26 -6.08 -6.59
C VAL A 162 -3.24 -6.06 -7.75
N LEU A 163 -3.23 -5.00 -8.56
CA LEU A 163 -4.08 -4.90 -9.75
C LEU A 163 -3.80 -6.02 -10.77
N ARG A 164 -2.51 -6.32 -11.03
CA ARG A 164 -2.08 -7.47 -11.87
C ARG A 164 -2.59 -8.79 -11.32
N ALA A 165 -2.44 -9.00 -10.02
CA ALA A 165 -2.88 -10.23 -9.34
C ALA A 165 -4.39 -10.44 -9.45
N ARG A 166 -5.19 -9.38 -9.30
CA ARG A 166 -6.65 -9.42 -9.46
C ARG A 166 -7.06 -9.77 -10.90
N ILE A 167 -6.42 -9.13 -11.89
CA ILE A 167 -6.67 -9.44 -13.32
C ILE A 167 -6.40 -10.91 -13.59
N GLU A 168 -5.27 -11.45 -13.12
CA GLU A 168 -4.88 -12.83 -13.38
C GLU A 168 -5.77 -13.83 -12.64
N ALA A 169 -6.13 -13.57 -11.38
CA ALA A 169 -7.05 -14.41 -10.62
C ALA A 169 -8.45 -14.47 -11.28
N LEU A 170 -8.96 -13.33 -11.73
CA LEU A 170 -10.23 -13.25 -12.44
C LEU A 170 -10.17 -13.94 -13.81
N ARG A 171 -9.06 -13.86 -14.53
CA ARG A 171 -8.84 -14.59 -15.79
C ARG A 171 -8.94 -16.09 -15.56
N ILE A 172 -8.32 -16.62 -14.52
CA ILE A 172 -8.40 -18.04 -14.18
C ILE A 172 -9.82 -18.43 -13.76
N PHE A 173 -10.48 -17.57 -12.98
CA PHE A 173 -11.87 -17.76 -12.58
C PHE A 173 -12.80 -17.86 -13.81
N THR A 174 -12.70 -16.95 -14.76
CA THR A 174 -13.51 -16.99 -16.00
C THR A 174 -13.21 -18.23 -16.84
N ALA A 175 -11.92 -18.63 -16.94
CA ALA A 175 -11.53 -19.85 -17.63
C ALA A 175 -12.16 -21.11 -16.96
N ASN A 176 -12.20 -21.12 -15.62
CA ASN A 176 -12.80 -22.21 -14.87
C ASN A 176 -14.31 -22.29 -15.11
N LEU A 177 -15.04 -21.17 -15.03
CA LEU A 177 -16.48 -21.12 -15.34
C LEU A 177 -16.80 -21.54 -16.79
N GLN A 178 -15.89 -21.29 -17.73
CA GLN A 178 -16.00 -21.70 -19.14
C GLN A 178 -15.57 -23.16 -19.39
N GLY A 179 -15.10 -23.90 -18.38
CA GLY A 179 -14.58 -25.26 -18.52
C GLY A 179 -13.27 -25.37 -19.29
N LYS A 180 -12.50 -24.28 -19.42
CA LYS A 180 -11.21 -24.22 -20.13
C LYS A 180 -10.07 -24.68 -19.25
N THR A 181 -9.98 -25.97 -18.99
CA THR A 181 -9.00 -26.57 -18.06
C THR A 181 -7.53 -26.32 -18.44
N ASN A 182 -7.26 -26.11 -19.71
CA ASN A 182 -5.91 -25.77 -20.21
C ASN A 182 -5.49 -24.32 -19.97
N GLU A 183 -6.39 -23.46 -19.45
CA GLU A 183 -6.13 -22.06 -19.16
C GLU A 183 -6.11 -21.72 -17.67
N LEU A 184 -6.10 -22.72 -16.80
CA LEU A 184 -6.13 -22.53 -15.34
C LEU A 184 -4.78 -22.18 -14.73
N ALA A 185 -3.68 -22.38 -15.45
CA ALA A 185 -2.36 -21.93 -14.99
C ALA A 185 -2.19 -20.42 -15.16
N PRO A 186 -1.44 -19.75 -14.26
CA PRO A 186 -1.09 -18.35 -14.44
C PRO A 186 -0.36 -18.11 -15.78
N LYS A 187 -0.73 -17.04 -16.49
CA LYS A 187 -0.04 -16.59 -17.70
C LYS A 187 0.94 -15.45 -17.43
N ASP A 188 0.77 -14.74 -16.33
CA ASP A 188 1.68 -13.69 -15.89
C ASP A 188 2.92 -14.30 -15.22
N PRO A 189 4.15 -14.04 -15.73
CA PRO A 189 5.39 -14.63 -15.21
C PRO A 189 5.64 -14.32 -13.73
N LEU A 190 5.03 -13.26 -13.18
CA LEU A 190 5.15 -12.94 -11.76
C LEU A 190 4.57 -14.05 -10.88
N PHE A 191 3.62 -14.82 -11.39
CA PHE A 191 2.88 -15.86 -10.66
C PHE A 191 3.25 -17.28 -11.07
N ASP A 192 4.30 -17.44 -11.89
CA ASP A 192 4.80 -18.76 -12.27
C ASP A 192 5.16 -19.60 -11.02
N GLY A 193 4.72 -20.87 -11.02
CA GLY A 193 5.02 -21.84 -9.97
C GLY A 193 4.20 -21.69 -8.68
N ILE A 194 3.08 -20.95 -8.74
CA ILE A 194 2.08 -20.90 -7.66
C ILE A 194 0.99 -21.94 -7.92
#